data_3990e4d4e42712f1804f449d73c47d6e
#
_entry.id   3990e4d4e42712f1804f449d73c47d6e
#
_cell.length_a   1.000
_cell.length_b   1.000
_cell.length_c   1.000
_cell.angle_alpha   90.00
_cell.angle_beta   90.00
_cell.angle_gamma   90.00
#
_symmetry.space_group_name_H-M   'P 1'
#
loop_
_entity.id
_entity.type
_entity.pdbx_description
1 polymer ?
#
loop_
_entity_poly.entity_id
_entity_poly.type
_entity_poly.pdbx_seq_one_letter_code
_entity_poly.pdbx_strand_id
1 'polypeptide(L)'
;VGPLDAHGNIVLVVDDRDPLLRVEQTRRDFVANISHELKTPIGAIAILSEAVEGAADDPEAVRHFAGRLNKETARVSEMVSQIINLSRLQSDQPMMTPQQVDVCHVLADAVERNRELADSREVNLVVKAEPDLEIQGDPAQLTDAVSNLIHNAIVYSNPRARVAVSSRLVHDVDGDRADIAVADNGIGITDDDQRRIFERFYRVDYARSRDNGGTGLGLSLVKHIAQAHGGSVDVWSKVGQGSTFTLSIPLPSLEFDDGDPVDLAGAHDSSITSKKDQS
;
A
#
# COMPACT_ATOMS: atom_id res chain seq x y z
N VAL A 1 28.21 -16.93 28.56
CA VAL A 1 28.37 -17.95 29.62
C VAL A 1 28.31 -17.18 30.93
N GLY A 2 27.25 -17.39 31.72
CA GLY A 2 27.09 -16.76 33.04
C GLY A 2 27.83 -17.51 34.12
N PRO A 3 27.94 -16.96 35.36
CA PRO A 3 28.56 -17.64 36.46
C PRO A 3 27.78 -18.92 36.81
N LEU A 4 28.52 -19.93 37.26
CA LEU A 4 27.96 -21.16 37.83
C LEU A 4 27.10 -20.82 39.06
N ASP A 5 25.90 -21.38 39.15
CA ASP A 5 25.14 -21.32 40.39
C ASP A 5 25.77 -22.20 41.50
N ALA A 6 25.27 -22.10 42.71
CA ALA A 6 25.78 -22.86 43.84
C ALA A 6 25.62 -24.40 43.64
N HIS A 7 24.96 -24.87 42.62
CA HIS A 7 24.72 -26.28 42.31
C HIS A 7 25.49 -26.75 41.07
N GLY A 8 26.36 -25.91 40.49
CA GLY A 8 27.18 -26.25 39.34
C GLY A 8 26.46 -26.23 37.99
N ASN A 9 25.27 -25.64 37.91
CA ASN A 9 24.55 -25.51 36.66
C ASN A 9 25.11 -24.38 35.79
N ILE A 10 25.25 -24.64 34.48
CA ILE A 10 25.67 -23.64 33.52
C ILE A 10 24.40 -23.08 32.88
N VAL A 11 24.15 -21.78 33.02
CA VAL A 11 23.13 -21.09 32.29
C VAL A 11 23.69 -20.62 30.95
N LEU A 12 23.23 -21.20 29.86
CA LEU A 12 23.51 -20.77 28.50
C LEU A 12 22.43 -19.82 28.06
N VAL A 13 22.72 -18.52 27.96
CA VAL A 13 21.81 -17.55 27.32
C VAL A 13 22.21 -17.49 25.85
N VAL A 14 21.32 -17.99 24.98
CA VAL A 14 21.47 -17.88 23.53
C VAL A 14 20.61 -16.70 23.09
N ASP A 15 21.25 -15.62 22.66
CA ASP A 15 20.62 -14.46 22.08
C ASP A 15 20.67 -14.62 20.55
N ASP A 16 19.51 -14.82 19.91
CA ASP A 16 19.39 -14.86 18.46
C ASP A 16 19.42 -13.43 17.90
N ARG A 17 20.58 -13.01 17.44
CA ARG A 17 20.78 -11.67 16.82
C ARG A 17 20.50 -11.64 15.32
N ASP A 18 20.18 -12.76 14.70
CA ASP A 18 19.88 -12.83 13.27
C ASP A 18 18.76 -11.87 12.84
N PRO A 19 17.66 -11.69 13.59
CA PRO A 19 16.63 -10.73 13.23
C PRO A 19 17.13 -9.28 13.22
N LEU A 20 17.93 -8.89 14.22
CA LEU A 20 18.50 -7.53 14.33
C LEU A 20 19.49 -7.25 13.20
N LEU A 21 20.35 -8.21 12.89
CA LEU A 21 21.31 -8.10 11.79
C LEU A 21 20.62 -8.00 10.44
N ARG A 22 19.54 -8.74 10.23
CA ARG A 22 18.72 -8.65 9.01
C ARG A 22 18.06 -7.29 8.85
N VAL A 23 17.51 -6.72 9.92
CA VAL A 23 16.92 -5.38 9.91
C VAL A 23 17.98 -4.33 9.56
N GLU A 24 19.17 -4.40 10.19
CA GLU A 24 20.24 -3.46 9.90
C GLU A 24 20.80 -3.58 8.49
N GLN A 25 20.94 -4.81 7.98
CA GLN A 25 21.34 -5.05 6.59
C GLN A 25 20.30 -4.49 5.62
N THR A 26 19.02 -4.77 5.83
CA THR A 26 17.92 -4.24 5.01
C THR A 26 17.90 -2.72 4.99
N ARG A 27 18.21 -2.08 6.13
CA ARG A 27 18.30 -0.62 6.23
C ARG A 27 19.49 -0.06 5.44
N ARG A 28 20.66 -0.72 5.52
CA ARG A 28 21.84 -0.31 4.74
C ARG A 28 21.62 -0.45 3.26
N ASP A 29 21.06 -1.58 2.82
CA ASP A 29 20.76 -1.84 1.42
C ASP A 29 19.72 -0.84 0.89
N PHE A 30 18.74 -0.46 1.71
CA PHE A 30 17.75 0.56 1.39
C PHE A 30 18.42 1.93 1.13
N VAL A 31 19.30 2.41 2.02
CA VAL A 31 19.99 3.70 1.85
C VAL A 31 20.92 3.67 0.62
N ALA A 32 21.64 2.57 0.40
CA ALA A 32 22.51 2.41 -0.75
C ALA A 32 21.70 2.46 -2.07
N ASN A 33 20.58 1.74 -2.14
CA ASN A 33 19.72 1.69 -3.32
C ASN A 33 19.07 3.05 -3.60
N ILE A 34 18.58 3.77 -2.57
CA ILE A 34 18.06 5.14 -2.73
C ILE A 34 19.13 6.04 -3.35
N SER A 35 20.36 5.99 -2.83
CA SER A 35 21.46 6.82 -3.31
C SER A 35 21.76 6.55 -4.78
N HIS A 36 21.72 5.30 -5.21
CA HIS A 36 21.92 4.90 -6.59
C HIS A 36 20.77 5.33 -7.51
N GLU A 37 19.53 5.12 -7.08
CA GLU A 37 18.34 5.45 -7.87
C GLU A 37 18.12 6.97 -8.00
N LEU A 38 18.55 7.78 -7.01
CA LEU A 38 18.51 9.24 -7.07
C LEU A 38 19.65 9.81 -7.93
N LYS A 39 20.84 9.20 -7.92
CA LYS A 39 22.00 9.71 -8.65
C LYS A 39 21.76 9.76 -10.17
N THR A 40 21.08 8.78 -10.71
CA THR A 40 20.81 8.67 -12.16
C THR A 40 19.94 9.83 -12.69
N PRO A 41 18.72 10.10 -12.16
CA PRO A 41 17.90 11.19 -12.64
C PRO A 41 18.50 12.57 -12.32
N ILE A 42 19.19 12.74 -11.19
CA ILE A 42 19.90 14.00 -10.87
C ILE A 42 21.00 14.27 -11.90
N GLY A 43 21.76 13.24 -12.29
CA GLY A 43 22.75 13.36 -13.37
C GLY A 43 22.12 13.70 -14.72
N ALA A 44 20.96 13.10 -15.03
CA ALA A 44 20.22 13.43 -16.26
C ALA A 44 19.70 14.88 -16.24
N ILE A 45 19.20 15.38 -15.10
CA ILE A 45 18.78 16.77 -14.92
C ILE A 45 19.93 17.73 -15.19
N ALA A 46 21.13 17.45 -14.65
CA ALA A 46 22.32 18.28 -14.88
C ALA A 46 22.68 18.36 -16.38
N ILE A 47 22.76 17.21 -17.06
CA ILE A 47 23.07 17.14 -18.49
C ILE A 47 21.99 17.85 -19.33
N LEU A 48 20.72 17.68 -19.00
CA LEU A 48 19.62 18.33 -19.71
C LEU A 48 19.63 19.85 -19.50
N SER A 49 20.03 20.34 -18.31
CA SER A 49 20.19 21.76 -18.03
C SER A 49 21.29 22.37 -18.89
N GLU A 50 22.46 21.71 -18.99
CA GLU A 50 23.55 22.14 -19.89
C GLU A 50 23.10 22.14 -21.36
N ALA A 51 22.32 21.12 -21.77
CA ALA A 51 21.80 21.04 -23.13
C ALA A 51 20.80 22.18 -23.45
N VAL A 52 19.98 22.62 -22.47
CA VAL A 52 19.09 23.79 -22.63
C VAL A 52 19.91 25.06 -22.82
N GLU A 53 20.96 25.26 -22.01
CA GLU A 53 21.85 26.42 -22.13
C GLU A 53 22.58 26.44 -23.47
N GLY A 54 23.10 25.28 -23.90
CA GLY A 54 23.82 25.14 -25.20
C GLY A 54 22.93 25.29 -26.44
N ALA A 55 21.61 25.11 -26.29
CA ALA A 55 20.64 25.22 -27.37
C ALA A 55 19.89 26.57 -27.38
N ALA A 56 20.42 27.62 -26.74
CA ALA A 56 19.76 28.92 -26.55
C ALA A 56 19.22 29.54 -27.85
N ASP A 57 19.88 29.32 -28.95
CA ASP A 57 19.49 29.83 -30.27
C ASP A 57 18.55 28.92 -31.07
N ASP A 58 18.17 27.74 -30.50
CA ASP A 58 17.24 26.79 -31.11
C ASP A 58 16.03 26.57 -30.20
N PRO A 59 14.93 27.30 -30.41
CA PRO A 59 13.72 27.20 -29.56
C PRO A 59 13.05 25.82 -29.56
N GLU A 60 13.24 25.01 -30.58
CA GLU A 60 12.68 23.67 -30.67
C GLU A 60 13.49 22.68 -29.79
N ALA A 61 14.80 22.74 -29.88
CA ALA A 61 15.71 21.98 -29.02
C ALA A 61 15.52 22.36 -27.53
N VAL A 62 15.40 23.67 -27.22
CA VAL A 62 15.09 24.14 -25.86
C VAL A 62 13.82 23.53 -25.33
N ARG A 63 12.70 23.56 -26.09
CA ARG A 63 11.42 22.96 -25.66
C ARG A 63 11.55 21.46 -25.44
N HIS A 64 12.29 20.78 -26.33
CA HIS A 64 12.51 19.33 -26.20
C HIS A 64 13.27 18.98 -24.91
N PHE A 65 14.39 19.64 -24.64
CA PHE A 65 15.20 19.38 -23.45
C PHE A 65 14.50 19.81 -22.17
N ALA A 66 13.80 20.97 -22.16
CA ALA A 66 13.01 21.42 -21.04
C ALA A 66 11.85 20.44 -20.70
N GLY A 67 11.19 19.88 -21.71
CA GLY A 67 10.18 18.86 -21.53
C GLY A 67 10.73 17.58 -20.89
N ARG A 68 11.93 17.15 -21.27
CA ARG A 68 12.61 16.01 -20.64
C ARG A 68 13.06 16.33 -19.21
N LEU A 69 13.56 17.53 -18.95
CA LEU A 69 13.98 18.00 -17.64
C LEU A 69 12.79 17.99 -16.66
N ASN A 70 11.61 18.47 -17.08
CA ASN A 70 10.40 18.44 -16.29
C ASN A 70 9.98 16.99 -15.93
N LYS A 71 10.10 16.04 -16.87
CA LYS A 71 9.81 14.62 -16.61
C LYS A 71 10.75 14.02 -15.56
N GLU A 72 12.05 14.28 -15.65
CA GLU A 72 13.03 13.78 -14.66
C GLU A 72 12.81 14.43 -13.28
N THR A 73 12.45 15.72 -13.22
CA THR A 73 12.15 16.41 -11.98
C THR A 73 10.89 15.83 -11.31
N ALA A 74 9.82 15.57 -12.07
CA ALA A 74 8.61 14.94 -11.56
C ALA A 74 8.92 13.54 -11.01
N ARG A 75 9.76 12.77 -11.71
CA ARG A 75 10.20 11.45 -11.27
C ARG A 75 10.96 11.49 -9.93
N VAL A 76 11.88 12.45 -9.76
CA VAL A 76 12.62 12.63 -8.50
C VAL A 76 11.65 13.00 -7.37
N SER A 77 10.71 13.91 -7.63
CA SER A 77 9.69 14.31 -6.65
C SER A 77 8.82 13.15 -6.19
N GLU A 78 8.39 12.30 -7.12
CA GLU A 78 7.63 11.09 -6.80
C GLU A 78 8.47 10.11 -5.95
N MET A 79 9.72 9.87 -6.33
CA MET A 79 10.64 9.01 -5.58
C MET A 79 10.85 9.50 -4.15
N VAL A 80 11.06 10.81 -3.95
CA VAL A 80 11.21 11.42 -2.62
C VAL A 80 9.95 11.22 -1.80
N SER A 81 8.76 11.41 -2.38
CA SER A 81 7.49 11.20 -1.71
C SER A 81 7.31 9.74 -1.27
N GLN A 82 7.64 8.78 -2.13
CA GLN A 82 7.59 7.34 -1.80
C GLN A 82 8.57 6.97 -0.68
N ILE A 83 9.78 7.55 -0.66
CA ILE A 83 10.77 7.35 0.40
C ILE A 83 10.27 7.90 1.73
N ILE A 84 9.69 9.11 1.74
CA ILE A 84 9.13 9.73 2.95
C ILE A 84 7.98 8.89 3.49
N ASN A 85 7.05 8.46 2.63
CA ASN A 85 5.93 7.60 3.03
C ASN A 85 6.43 6.27 3.61
N LEU A 86 7.39 5.62 2.94
CA LEU A 86 7.97 4.38 3.46
C LEU A 86 8.73 4.57 4.78
N SER A 87 9.42 5.70 4.95
CA SER A 87 10.12 6.04 6.21
C SER A 87 9.13 6.29 7.37
N ARG A 88 8.02 6.98 7.11
CA ARG A 88 6.98 7.22 8.12
C ARG A 88 6.33 5.93 8.59
N LEU A 89 6.06 5.02 7.68
CA LEU A 89 5.48 3.71 7.97
C LEU A 89 6.44 2.76 8.71
N GLN A 90 7.75 3.03 8.71
CA GLN A 90 8.76 2.27 9.46
C GLN A 90 9.02 2.80 10.87
N SER A 91 8.57 4.02 11.17
CA SER A 91 8.61 4.52 12.54
C SER A 91 7.51 3.81 13.33
N ASP A 92 7.83 3.32 14.56
CA ASP A 92 6.87 2.75 15.52
C ASP A 92 5.82 3.77 16.00
N GLN A 93 5.54 4.80 15.19
CA GLN A 93 4.41 5.69 15.49
C GLN A 93 3.14 4.90 15.25
N PRO A 94 2.28 4.79 16.26
CA PRO A 94 0.98 4.15 16.08
C PRO A 94 0.27 4.85 14.91
N MET A 95 -0.31 4.04 14.03
CA MET A 95 -1.23 4.54 13.00
C MET A 95 -2.07 5.66 13.60
N MET A 96 -2.14 6.81 12.94
CA MET A 96 -3.11 7.85 13.28
C MET A 96 -4.43 7.15 13.53
N THR A 97 -5.13 7.52 14.60
CA THR A 97 -6.37 6.86 15.09
C THR A 97 -7.16 6.30 13.90
N PRO A 98 -7.38 4.99 13.81
CA PRO A 98 -8.07 4.38 12.69
C PRO A 98 -9.44 5.04 12.53
N GLN A 99 -9.74 5.53 11.33
CA GLN A 99 -11.05 6.11 11.03
C GLN A 99 -11.86 5.09 10.22
N GLN A 100 -13.17 5.26 10.26
CA GLN A 100 -14.07 4.56 9.37
C GLN A 100 -13.90 5.14 7.97
N VAL A 101 -13.59 4.30 7.00
CA VAL A 101 -13.25 4.68 5.63
C VAL A 101 -14.18 3.97 4.66
N ASP A 102 -14.91 4.74 3.88
CA ASP A 102 -15.70 4.23 2.76
C ASP A 102 -14.77 3.84 1.61
N VAL A 103 -14.78 2.57 1.25
CA VAL A 103 -13.96 2.03 0.15
C VAL A 103 -14.33 2.67 -1.19
N CYS A 104 -15.59 3.05 -1.41
CA CYS A 104 -16.00 3.73 -2.63
C CYS A 104 -15.25 5.06 -2.82
N HIS A 105 -15.05 5.84 -1.76
CA HIS A 105 -14.28 7.09 -1.80
C HIS A 105 -12.80 6.83 -2.10
N VAL A 106 -12.20 5.83 -1.47
CA VAL A 106 -10.80 5.43 -1.73
C VAL A 106 -10.60 5.08 -3.20
N LEU A 107 -11.51 4.27 -3.79
CA LEU A 107 -11.43 3.90 -5.20
C LEU A 107 -11.60 5.10 -6.12
N ALA A 108 -12.56 5.98 -5.82
CA ALA A 108 -12.82 7.18 -6.63
C ALA A 108 -11.60 8.11 -6.66
N ASP A 109 -11.01 8.40 -5.50
CA ASP A 109 -9.82 9.24 -5.38
C ASP A 109 -8.60 8.65 -6.09
N ALA A 110 -8.37 7.34 -5.91
CA ALA A 110 -7.27 6.64 -6.55
C ALA A 110 -7.40 6.62 -8.09
N VAL A 111 -8.60 6.44 -8.60
CA VAL A 111 -8.89 6.49 -10.04
C VAL A 111 -8.70 7.89 -10.58
N GLU A 112 -9.19 8.92 -9.89
CA GLU A 112 -9.05 10.32 -10.32
C GLU A 112 -7.58 10.73 -10.41
N ARG A 113 -6.74 10.34 -9.44
CA ARG A 113 -5.28 10.58 -9.46
C ARG A 113 -4.56 9.96 -10.67
N ASN A 114 -5.12 8.89 -11.24
CA ASN A 114 -4.52 8.17 -12.38
C ASN A 114 -5.21 8.46 -13.73
N ARG A 115 -6.23 9.31 -13.76
CA ARG A 115 -7.03 9.58 -14.96
C ARG A 115 -6.20 10.15 -16.11
N GLU A 116 -5.41 11.19 -15.84
CA GLU A 116 -4.55 11.82 -16.87
C GLU A 116 -3.56 10.83 -17.47
N LEU A 117 -2.94 9.97 -16.63
CA LEU A 117 -2.03 8.93 -17.08
C LEU A 117 -2.75 7.90 -17.95
N ALA A 118 -3.94 7.47 -17.55
CA ALA A 118 -4.75 6.50 -18.31
C ALA A 118 -5.14 7.08 -19.68
N ASP A 119 -5.61 8.32 -19.72
CA ASP A 119 -5.96 9.02 -20.95
C ASP A 119 -4.77 9.17 -21.89
N SER A 120 -3.60 9.58 -21.35
CA SER A 120 -2.37 9.75 -22.14
C SER A 120 -1.86 8.43 -22.75
N ARG A 121 -2.23 7.29 -22.16
CA ARG A 121 -1.86 5.94 -22.62
C ARG A 121 -3.00 5.20 -23.32
N GLU A 122 -4.14 5.86 -23.54
CA GLU A 122 -5.36 5.26 -24.13
C GLU A 122 -5.86 4.03 -23.35
N VAL A 123 -5.66 3.98 -22.01
CA VAL A 123 -6.10 2.89 -21.15
C VAL A 123 -7.52 3.16 -20.63
N ASN A 124 -8.41 2.17 -20.77
CA ASN A 124 -9.77 2.27 -20.27
C ASN A 124 -9.86 1.84 -18.80
N LEU A 125 -10.07 2.81 -17.89
CA LEU A 125 -10.32 2.56 -16.47
C LEU A 125 -11.81 2.26 -16.23
N VAL A 126 -12.10 1.12 -15.59
CA VAL A 126 -13.46 0.71 -15.23
C VAL A 126 -13.49 0.44 -13.72
N VAL A 127 -14.48 1.03 -13.04
CA VAL A 127 -14.66 0.88 -11.58
C VAL A 127 -15.93 0.13 -11.28
N LYS A 128 -15.87 -0.84 -10.36
CA LYS A 128 -17.00 -1.54 -9.78
C LYS A 128 -16.80 -1.64 -8.28
N ALA A 129 -17.28 -0.63 -7.55
CA ALA A 129 -17.22 -0.61 -6.10
C ALA A 129 -18.41 -1.37 -5.48
N GLU A 130 -18.16 -2.09 -4.40
CA GLU A 130 -19.19 -2.62 -3.52
C GLU A 130 -19.78 -1.45 -2.71
N PRO A 131 -21.10 -1.21 -2.76
CA PRO A 131 -21.71 -0.13 -1.99
C PRO A 131 -21.63 -0.40 -0.48
N ASP A 132 -21.58 0.67 0.31
CA ASP A 132 -21.61 0.63 1.76
C ASP A 132 -20.52 -0.25 2.42
N LEU A 133 -19.39 -0.47 1.70
CA LEU A 133 -18.26 -1.22 2.22
C LEU A 133 -17.32 -0.27 2.98
N GLU A 134 -17.28 -0.43 4.30
CA GLU A 134 -16.48 0.39 5.20
C GLU A 134 -15.38 -0.45 5.88
N ILE A 135 -14.20 0.14 6.03
CA ILE A 135 -13.04 -0.46 6.69
C ILE A 135 -12.44 0.51 7.71
N GLN A 136 -11.65 -0.02 8.64
CA GLN A 136 -10.88 0.82 9.56
C GLN A 136 -9.48 1.09 9.01
N GLY A 137 -9.09 2.37 8.92
CA GLY A 137 -7.77 2.70 8.40
C GLY A 137 -7.50 4.18 8.22
N ASP A 138 -6.38 4.46 7.55
CA ASP A 138 -5.99 5.79 7.10
C ASP A 138 -6.40 5.95 5.62
N PRO A 139 -7.37 6.84 5.31
CA PRO A 139 -7.87 7.00 3.94
C PRO A 139 -6.78 7.43 2.95
N ALA A 140 -5.81 8.24 3.39
CA ALA A 140 -4.72 8.71 2.52
C ALA A 140 -3.79 7.54 2.16
N GLN A 141 -3.39 6.71 3.13
CA GLN A 141 -2.56 5.54 2.89
C GLN A 141 -3.26 4.52 2.00
N LEU A 142 -4.54 4.23 2.25
CA LEU A 142 -5.33 3.30 1.44
C LEU A 142 -5.47 3.81 0.00
N THR A 143 -5.73 5.11 -0.18
CA THR A 143 -5.77 5.73 -1.51
C THR A 143 -4.40 5.65 -2.20
N ASP A 144 -3.30 5.86 -1.48
CA ASP A 144 -1.94 5.73 -2.02
C ASP A 144 -1.66 4.28 -2.47
N ALA A 145 -2.07 3.28 -1.67
CA ALA A 145 -1.91 1.86 -2.03
C ALA A 145 -2.67 1.52 -3.31
N VAL A 146 -3.96 1.86 -3.40
CA VAL A 146 -4.79 1.60 -4.58
C VAL A 146 -4.27 2.38 -5.80
N SER A 147 -3.87 3.65 -5.62
CA SER A 147 -3.30 4.47 -6.69
C SER A 147 -2.01 3.84 -7.26
N ASN A 148 -1.13 3.30 -6.41
CA ASN A 148 0.08 2.59 -6.88
C ASN A 148 -0.26 1.33 -7.68
N LEU A 149 -1.28 0.57 -7.29
CA LEU A 149 -1.74 -0.60 -8.06
C LEU A 149 -2.29 -0.18 -9.44
N ILE A 150 -3.14 0.86 -9.47
CA ILE A 150 -3.70 1.40 -10.73
C ILE A 150 -2.59 1.94 -11.62
N HIS A 151 -1.64 2.72 -11.07
CA HIS A 151 -0.50 3.23 -11.81
C HIS A 151 0.29 2.10 -12.49
N ASN A 152 0.63 1.04 -11.74
CA ASN A 152 1.32 -0.12 -12.29
C ASN A 152 0.50 -0.79 -13.39
N ALA A 153 -0.80 -1.01 -13.18
CA ALA A 153 -1.67 -1.60 -14.17
C ALA A 153 -1.69 -0.81 -15.49
N ILE A 154 -1.69 0.53 -15.42
CA ILE A 154 -1.65 1.40 -16.60
C ILE A 154 -0.27 1.34 -17.28
N VAL A 155 0.81 1.43 -16.50
CA VAL A 155 2.18 1.50 -17.01
C VAL A 155 2.62 0.22 -17.73
N TYR A 156 2.18 -0.94 -17.22
CA TYR A 156 2.53 -2.25 -17.78
C TYR A 156 1.48 -2.83 -18.72
N SER A 157 0.45 -2.05 -19.03
CA SER A 157 -0.55 -2.39 -20.04
C SER A 157 -0.15 -1.89 -21.43
N ASN A 158 -0.71 -2.52 -22.46
CA ASN A 158 -0.61 -2.04 -23.83
C ASN A 158 -1.58 -0.87 -24.08
N PRO A 159 -1.37 -0.03 -25.11
CA PRO A 159 -2.38 0.95 -25.54
C PRO A 159 -3.74 0.30 -25.78
N ARG A 160 -4.82 0.98 -25.38
CA ARG A 160 -6.22 0.49 -25.43
C ARG A 160 -6.50 -0.72 -24.52
N ALA A 161 -5.63 -0.99 -23.58
CA ALA A 161 -5.89 -1.98 -22.55
C ALA A 161 -7.05 -1.55 -21.64
N ARG A 162 -7.54 -2.51 -20.85
CA ARG A 162 -8.54 -2.29 -19.83
C ARG A 162 -7.93 -2.56 -18.47
N VAL A 163 -8.09 -1.61 -17.56
CA VAL A 163 -7.79 -1.76 -16.15
C VAL A 163 -9.11 -1.70 -15.37
N ALA A 164 -9.42 -2.76 -14.65
CA ALA A 164 -10.62 -2.87 -13.83
C ALA A 164 -10.27 -2.76 -12.35
N VAL A 165 -10.87 -1.81 -11.67
CA VAL A 165 -10.75 -1.60 -10.22
C VAL A 165 -12.06 -2.04 -9.58
N SER A 166 -12.02 -2.91 -8.60
CA SER A 166 -13.23 -3.40 -7.93
C SER A 166 -13.01 -3.61 -6.45
N SER A 167 -14.09 -3.51 -5.67
CA SER A 167 -14.11 -3.95 -4.28
C SER A 167 -15.23 -4.97 -4.07
N ARG A 168 -15.07 -5.79 -3.04
CA ARG A 168 -16.08 -6.75 -2.57
C ARG A 168 -15.89 -7.06 -1.10
N LEU A 169 -16.97 -7.35 -0.41
CA LEU A 169 -16.95 -7.97 0.90
C LEU A 169 -16.73 -9.47 0.75
N VAL A 170 -15.81 -10.02 1.54
CA VAL A 170 -15.52 -11.46 1.60
C VAL A 170 -15.74 -11.94 3.03
N HIS A 171 -16.64 -12.92 3.17
CA HIS A 171 -16.85 -13.61 4.43
C HIS A 171 -15.96 -14.85 4.49
N ASP A 172 -15.10 -14.92 5.49
CA ASP A 172 -14.19 -16.05 5.68
C ASP A 172 -14.30 -16.58 7.12
N VAL A 173 -13.78 -17.78 7.35
CA VAL A 173 -13.75 -18.40 8.70
C VAL A 173 -12.91 -17.60 9.68
N ASP A 174 -11.91 -16.89 9.19
CA ASP A 174 -11.00 -16.04 9.98
C ASP A 174 -11.54 -14.61 10.20
N GLY A 175 -12.75 -14.32 9.70
CA GLY A 175 -13.41 -13.02 9.80
C GLY A 175 -13.67 -12.37 8.44
N ASP A 176 -14.49 -11.33 8.47
CA ASP A 176 -14.86 -10.57 7.28
C ASP A 176 -13.71 -9.66 6.83
N ARG A 177 -13.55 -9.51 5.51
CA ARG A 177 -12.56 -8.59 4.92
C ARG A 177 -13.09 -7.90 3.68
N ALA A 178 -12.55 -6.74 3.41
CA ALA A 178 -12.71 -6.05 2.13
C ALA A 178 -11.55 -6.43 1.19
N ASP A 179 -11.88 -7.01 0.03
CA ASP A 179 -10.93 -7.22 -1.06
C ASP A 179 -11.06 -6.08 -2.07
N ILE A 180 -9.98 -5.35 -2.31
CA ILE A 180 -9.85 -4.34 -3.36
C ILE A 180 -8.96 -4.92 -4.45
N ALA A 181 -9.50 -5.17 -5.63
CA ALA A 181 -8.79 -5.79 -6.74
C ALA A 181 -8.55 -4.80 -7.88
N VAL A 182 -7.32 -4.78 -8.39
CA VAL A 182 -6.93 -4.07 -9.61
C VAL A 182 -6.46 -5.10 -10.62
N ALA A 183 -7.22 -5.25 -11.71
CA ALA A 183 -6.96 -6.22 -12.77
C ALA A 183 -6.61 -5.50 -14.08
N ASP A 184 -5.54 -5.94 -14.72
CA ASP A 184 -5.09 -5.48 -16.03
C ASP A 184 -5.03 -6.63 -17.03
N ASN A 185 -5.06 -6.31 -18.31
CA ASN A 185 -4.80 -7.23 -19.41
C ASN A 185 -3.46 -6.92 -20.11
N GLY A 186 -2.45 -6.57 -19.32
CA GLY A 186 -1.11 -6.21 -19.74
C GLY A 186 -0.21 -7.40 -20.04
N ILE A 187 1.10 -7.18 -19.89
CA ILE A 187 2.14 -8.16 -20.24
C ILE A 187 2.16 -9.39 -19.32
N GLY A 188 1.62 -9.27 -18.12
CA GLY A 188 1.72 -10.30 -17.07
C GLY A 188 3.13 -10.41 -16.46
N ILE A 189 3.24 -11.26 -15.44
CA ILE A 189 4.42 -11.42 -14.59
C ILE A 189 4.74 -12.91 -14.49
N THR A 190 6.03 -13.27 -14.59
CA THR A 190 6.46 -14.67 -14.42
C THR A 190 6.33 -15.15 -12.98
N ASP A 191 6.20 -16.45 -12.75
CA ASP A 191 6.05 -17.03 -11.41
C ASP A 191 7.25 -16.70 -10.50
N ASP A 192 8.47 -16.60 -11.07
CA ASP A 192 9.67 -16.25 -10.31
C ASP A 192 9.66 -14.78 -9.89
N ASP A 193 9.20 -13.89 -10.78
CA ASP A 193 9.10 -12.47 -10.49
C ASP A 193 7.98 -12.19 -9.48
N GLN A 194 6.82 -12.89 -9.55
CA GLN A 194 5.71 -12.70 -8.61
C GLN A 194 6.13 -12.86 -7.15
N ARG A 195 7.11 -13.71 -6.86
CA ARG A 195 7.63 -13.89 -5.50
C ARG A 195 8.42 -12.68 -4.99
N ARG A 196 8.93 -11.87 -5.91
CA ARG A 196 9.89 -10.79 -5.62
C ARG A 196 9.37 -9.39 -5.87
N ILE A 197 8.28 -9.23 -6.63
CA ILE A 197 7.77 -7.89 -7.02
C ILE A 197 7.41 -7.00 -5.83
N PHE A 198 7.21 -7.56 -4.64
CA PHE A 198 6.98 -6.80 -3.40
C PHE A 198 8.28 -6.48 -2.62
N GLU A 199 9.45 -6.94 -3.13
CA GLU A 199 10.74 -6.53 -2.59
C GLU A 199 11.05 -5.09 -3.00
N ARG A 200 11.70 -4.32 -2.12
CA ARG A 200 12.06 -2.94 -2.40
C ARG A 200 13.05 -2.86 -3.56
N PHE A 201 12.85 -1.91 -4.48
CA PHE A 201 13.66 -1.69 -5.67
C PHE A 201 13.69 -2.85 -6.67
N TYR A 202 12.90 -3.90 -6.44
CA TYR A 202 12.81 -4.99 -7.39
C TYR A 202 12.08 -4.55 -8.67
N ARG A 203 12.61 -4.95 -9.81
CA ARG A 203 12.06 -4.62 -11.15
C ARG A 203 12.32 -5.78 -12.10
N VAL A 204 11.28 -6.24 -12.78
CA VAL A 204 11.33 -7.39 -13.70
C VAL A 204 12.26 -7.13 -14.90
N ASP A 205 12.34 -5.90 -15.40
CA ASP A 205 13.14 -5.56 -16.59
C ASP A 205 13.74 -4.15 -16.43
N TYR A 206 15.03 -4.10 -16.10
CA TYR A 206 15.75 -2.84 -15.83
C TYR A 206 15.81 -1.90 -17.05
N ALA A 207 15.80 -2.46 -18.28
CA ALA A 207 15.92 -1.68 -19.51
C ALA A 207 14.57 -1.06 -19.92
N ARG A 208 13.49 -1.84 -19.94
CA ARG A 208 12.13 -1.37 -20.29
C ARG A 208 11.51 -0.46 -19.26
N SER A 209 11.86 -0.64 -18.00
CA SER A 209 11.25 0.14 -16.92
C SER A 209 11.93 1.49 -16.69
N ARG A 210 13.13 1.76 -17.27
CA ARG A 210 13.71 3.12 -17.28
C ARG A 210 12.85 4.09 -18.07
N ASP A 211 12.35 3.69 -19.23
CA ASP A 211 11.46 4.52 -20.04
C ASP A 211 10.08 4.75 -19.39
N ASN A 212 9.65 3.83 -18.55
CA ASN A 212 8.38 3.90 -17.84
C ASN A 212 8.46 4.54 -16.44
N GLY A 213 9.64 4.95 -15.97
CA GLY A 213 9.80 5.78 -14.76
C GLY A 213 9.66 5.05 -13.42
N GLY A 214 9.43 3.74 -13.38
CA GLY A 214 9.18 3.01 -12.13
C GLY A 214 10.37 3.01 -11.16
N THR A 215 10.12 3.25 -9.87
CA THR A 215 11.12 3.31 -8.80
C THR A 215 11.42 1.95 -8.15
N GLY A 216 10.53 0.96 -8.35
CA GLY A 216 10.55 -0.32 -7.63
C GLY A 216 10.13 -0.22 -6.17
N LEU A 217 9.59 0.93 -5.74
CA LEU A 217 9.11 1.16 -4.38
C LEU A 217 7.59 1.02 -4.24
N GLY A 218 6.82 1.23 -5.32
CA GLY A 218 5.36 1.28 -5.26
C GLY A 218 4.72 0.03 -4.67
N LEU A 219 5.07 -1.17 -5.17
CA LEU A 219 4.49 -2.43 -4.66
C LEU A 219 4.96 -2.77 -3.25
N SER A 220 6.20 -2.42 -2.88
CA SER A 220 6.67 -2.58 -1.50
C SER A 220 5.93 -1.64 -0.54
N LEU A 221 5.55 -0.44 -0.98
CA LEU A 221 4.71 0.48 -0.23
C LEU A 221 3.30 -0.09 -0.05
N VAL A 222 2.68 -0.62 -1.12
CA VAL A 222 1.37 -1.30 -1.03
C VAL A 222 1.39 -2.41 0.01
N LYS A 223 2.40 -3.30 -0.03
CA LYS A 223 2.56 -4.37 0.95
C LYS A 223 2.66 -3.84 2.37
N HIS A 224 3.41 -2.77 2.57
CA HIS A 224 3.59 -2.18 3.88
C HIS A 224 2.30 -1.52 4.41
N ILE A 225 1.58 -0.79 3.56
CA ILE A 225 0.26 -0.23 3.90
C ILE A 225 -0.73 -1.35 4.26
N ALA A 226 -0.79 -2.42 3.47
CA ALA A 226 -1.62 -3.58 3.77
C ALA A 226 -1.34 -4.14 5.17
N GLN A 227 -0.06 -4.38 5.49
CA GLN A 227 0.38 -4.89 6.79
C GLN A 227 0.07 -3.93 7.95
N ALA A 228 0.24 -2.62 7.74
CA ALA A 228 -0.10 -1.60 8.75
C ALA A 228 -1.60 -1.56 9.07
N HIS A 229 -2.44 -2.01 8.13
CA HIS A 229 -3.89 -2.15 8.31
C HIS A 229 -4.32 -3.57 8.70
N GLY A 230 -3.38 -4.43 9.13
CA GLY A 230 -3.67 -5.82 9.51
C GLY A 230 -4.05 -6.75 8.35
N GLY A 231 -3.87 -6.27 7.12
CA GLY A 231 -4.25 -6.98 5.90
C GLY A 231 -3.06 -7.56 5.11
N SER A 232 -3.34 -7.94 3.88
CA SER A 232 -2.35 -8.50 2.94
C SER A 232 -2.54 -7.96 1.53
N VAL A 233 -1.52 -8.17 0.69
CA VAL A 233 -1.62 -7.97 -0.76
C VAL A 233 -1.12 -9.21 -1.47
N ASP A 234 -1.91 -9.67 -2.44
CA ASP A 234 -1.63 -10.84 -3.25
C ASP A 234 -1.64 -10.50 -4.73
N VAL A 235 -1.02 -11.35 -5.55
CA VAL A 235 -1.01 -11.24 -7.00
C VAL A 235 -1.33 -12.57 -7.65
N TRP A 236 -2.21 -12.52 -8.63
CA TRP A 236 -2.36 -13.54 -9.64
C TRP A 236 -1.95 -12.95 -10.98
N SER A 237 -1.06 -13.61 -11.70
CA SER A 237 -0.63 -13.13 -13.00
C SER A 237 -0.23 -14.29 -13.92
N LYS A 238 -0.39 -14.05 -15.23
CA LYS A 238 0.09 -14.96 -16.26
C LYS A 238 0.63 -14.15 -17.43
N VAL A 239 1.83 -14.49 -17.86
CA VAL A 239 2.50 -13.82 -18.99
C VAL A 239 1.59 -13.82 -20.23
N GLY A 240 1.38 -12.64 -20.80
CA GLY A 240 0.52 -12.41 -21.95
C GLY A 240 -0.99 -12.37 -21.67
N GLN A 241 -1.43 -12.55 -20.42
CA GLN A 241 -2.85 -12.47 -20.02
C GLN A 241 -3.14 -11.29 -19.10
N GLY A 242 -2.10 -10.72 -18.45
CA GLY A 242 -2.21 -9.63 -17.49
C GLY A 242 -2.08 -10.08 -16.05
N SER A 243 -2.43 -9.19 -15.12
CA SER A 243 -2.29 -9.40 -13.68
C SER A 243 -3.54 -8.96 -12.93
N THR A 244 -3.74 -9.53 -11.75
CA THR A 244 -4.72 -9.07 -10.78
C THR A 244 -4.03 -8.96 -9.42
N PHE A 245 -3.96 -7.74 -8.91
CA PHE A 245 -3.49 -7.47 -7.56
C PHE A 245 -4.69 -7.33 -6.64
N THR A 246 -4.66 -7.99 -5.49
CA THR A 246 -5.75 -7.93 -4.51
C THR A 246 -5.20 -7.44 -3.18
N LEU A 247 -5.68 -6.28 -2.73
CA LEU A 247 -5.43 -5.71 -1.41
C LEU A 247 -6.59 -6.14 -0.50
N SER A 248 -6.29 -6.93 0.52
CA SER A 248 -7.25 -7.47 1.48
C SER A 248 -7.08 -6.77 2.82
N ILE A 249 -8.13 -6.11 3.32
CA ILE A 249 -8.15 -5.40 4.60
C ILE A 249 -9.23 -6.04 5.49
N PRO A 250 -8.88 -6.48 6.72
CA PRO A 250 -9.87 -7.06 7.63
C PRO A 250 -10.89 -6.00 8.05
N LEU A 251 -12.15 -6.42 8.17
CA LEU A 251 -13.17 -5.61 8.82
C LEU A 251 -13.05 -5.77 10.33
N PRO A 252 -13.40 -4.73 11.11
CA PRO A 252 -13.49 -4.88 12.56
C PRO A 252 -14.51 -5.98 12.88
N SER A 253 -14.09 -6.96 13.67
CA SER A 253 -15.04 -7.92 14.24
C SER A 253 -16.09 -7.13 15.03
N LEU A 254 -17.35 -7.33 14.75
CA LEU A 254 -18.40 -6.90 15.64
C LEU A 254 -18.25 -7.77 16.91
N GLU A 255 -17.42 -7.33 17.87
CA GLU A 255 -17.55 -7.82 19.23
C GLU A 255 -18.96 -7.41 19.65
N PHE A 256 -19.87 -8.36 19.62
CA PHE A 256 -21.09 -8.19 20.40
C PHE A 256 -20.61 -8.06 21.85
N ASP A 257 -20.67 -6.84 22.36
CA ASP A 257 -20.63 -6.59 23.80
C ASP A 257 -21.79 -7.43 24.37
N ASP A 258 -21.46 -8.63 24.82
CA ASP A 258 -22.35 -9.42 25.64
C ASP A 258 -22.52 -8.62 26.93
N GLY A 259 -23.26 -7.50 26.78
CA GLY A 259 -23.68 -6.65 27.88
C GLY A 259 -24.18 -7.53 28.98
N ASP A 260 -23.65 -7.29 30.18
CA ASP A 260 -24.02 -7.93 31.45
C ASP A 260 -25.47 -8.39 31.45
N PRO A 261 -25.75 -9.63 31.87
CA PRO A 261 -27.12 -10.10 31.99
C PRO A 261 -27.87 -9.17 32.94
N VAL A 262 -28.81 -8.41 32.38
CA VAL A 262 -29.71 -7.56 33.16
C VAL A 262 -30.35 -8.47 34.18
N ASP A 263 -29.99 -8.27 35.45
CA ASP A 263 -30.51 -8.96 36.60
C ASP A 263 -32.03 -8.63 36.75
N LEU A 264 -32.88 -9.46 36.13
CA LEU A 264 -34.33 -9.39 36.22
C LEU A 264 -34.87 -9.96 37.54
N ALA A 265 -34.01 -10.14 38.56
CA ALA A 265 -34.40 -10.66 39.88
C ALA A 265 -34.73 -9.56 40.88
N GLY A 266 -35.53 -8.57 40.55
CA GLY A 266 -35.85 -7.47 41.44
C GLY A 266 -37.26 -6.89 41.37
N ALA A 267 -38.28 -7.68 40.99
CA ALA A 267 -39.64 -7.16 40.94
C ALA A 267 -40.70 -8.19 41.38
N HIS A 268 -40.54 -8.71 42.58
CA HIS A 268 -41.65 -9.33 43.29
C HIS A 268 -41.42 -9.08 44.79
N ASP A 269 -42.02 -8.11 45.38
CA ASP A 269 -42.78 -8.11 46.61
C ASP A 269 -43.07 -6.67 47.07
N SER A 270 -44.30 -6.27 47.01
CA SER A 270 -44.89 -5.31 48.00
C SER A 270 -46.40 -5.42 47.98
N SER A 271 -46.83 -6.40 48.76
CA SER A 271 -47.88 -6.23 49.86
C SER A 271 -49.11 -5.42 49.50
N ILE A 272 -50.15 -6.20 49.27
CA ILE A 272 -51.56 -5.88 49.54
C ILE A 272 -51.70 -5.59 51.04
N THR A 273 -51.97 -4.36 51.40
CA THR A 273 -52.56 -4.06 52.75
C THR A 273 -53.93 -3.40 52.58
N SER A 274 -54.90 -4.21 52.82
CA SER A 274 -56.26 -3.82 53.06
C SER A 274 -56.38 -2.80 54.22
N LYS A 275 -57.08 -1.72 54.02
CA LYS A 275 -57.75 -1.02 55.16
C LYS A 275 -59.16 -0.70 54.76
N LYS A 276 -60.00 -1.47 55.46
CA LYS A 276 -61.42 -1.22 55.73
C LYS A 276 -61.56 -0.10 56.79
N ASP A 277 -62.55 0.67 56.64
CA ASP A 277 -63.45 1.27 57.64
C ASP A 277 -63.55 2.80 57.68
N GLN A 278 -64.81 3.17 57.59
CA GLN A 278 -65.60 4.18 58.31
C GLN A 278 -65.54 5.64 57.81
N SER A 279 -66.56 6.19 57.36
CA SER A 279 -67.95 6.60 57.75
C SER A 279 -68.57 7.37 56.59
#